data_957af93527875e129e5364b91b39d3ed
#
_entry.id   957af93527875e129e5364b91b39d3ed
#
_cell.length_a   1.000
_cell.length_b   1.000
_cell.length_c   1.000
_cell.angle_alpha   90.00
_cell.angle_beta   90.00
_cell.angle_gamma   90.00
#
_symmetry.space_group_name_H-M   'P 1'
#
loop_
_entity.id
_entity.type
_entity.pdbx_description
1 polymer ?
#
loop_
_entity_poly.entity_id
_entity_poly.type
_entity_poly.pdbx_seq_one_letter_code
_entity_poly.pdbx_strand_id
1 'polypeptide(L)'
;MTEKQQADYTLQGIKMAQEEWPWSGVFMIWYFRQVGNISPERSDYYFRMVDPDFTPRPLYFAVQDVAGGQDAILPGVYEETNPNVKTLGHWRNVIDKWASGQAYIRSEVKGDSVTFTFTGPGIDLITRKGPGAGRFLVALDGHSVSGLSTNAQGVTYVDLYDPTLRDRARVPLVRNAGSREHTLRLTVDGDRHERATGNACALDAFVIVIKEDKAFPVIPLIAILLGLAFDTWLLWHDWRRLRWVIRAP
;
A
#
# COMPACT_ATOMS: atom_id res chain seq x y z
N MET A 1 -25.61 -25.41 0.34
CA MET A 1 -24.26 -24.96 -0.09
C MET A 1 -23.26 -26.00 0.36
N THR A 2 -22.24 -26.32 -0.45
CA THR A 2 -21.16 -27.21 -0.05
C THR A 2 -19.94 -26.38 0.39
N GLU A 3 -19.01 -26.99 1.16
CA GLU A 3 -17.78 -26.31 1.58
C GLU A 3 -16.90 -25.89 0.38
N LYS A 4 -16.93 -26.68 -0.71
CA LYS A 4 -16.26 -26.31 -1.96
C LYS A 4 -16.89 -25.09 -2.61
N GLN A 5 -18.22 -25.03 -2.69
CA GLN A 5 -18.92 -23.86 -3.21
C GLN A 5 -18.66 -22.61 -2.36
N GLN A 6 -18.56 -22.75 -1.06
CA GLN A 6 -18.14 -21.65 -0.17
C GLN A 6 -16.76 -21.12 -0.56
N ALA A 7 -15.77 -22.00 -0.73
CA ALA A 7 -14.43 -21.62 -1.15
C ALA A 7 -14.45 -20.89 -2.50
N ASP A 8 -15.12 -21.47 -3.51
CA ASP A 8 -15.21 -20.91 -4.85
C ASP A 8 -15.87 -19.52 -4.86
N TYR A 9 -16.98 -19.33 -4.12
CA TYR A 9 -17.67 -18.04 -4.04
C TYR A 9 -16.85 -16.98 -3.29
N THR A 10 -16.13 -17.39 -2.25
CA THR A 10 -15.27 -16.47 -1.52
C THR A 10 -14.12 -15.98 -2.40
N LEU A 11 -13.48 -16.88 -3.17
CA LEU A 11 -12.41 -16.49 -4.10
C LEU A 11 -12.93 -15.57 -5.22
N GLN A 12 -14.12 -15.86 -5.76
CA GLN A 12 -14.75 -14.99 -6.76
C GLN A 12 -15.03 -13.60 -6.17
N GLY A 13 -15.51 -13.52 -4.92
CA GLY A 13 -15.73 -12.26 -4.22
C GLY A 13 -14.43 -11.47 -3.99
N ILE A 14 -13.34 -12.14 -3.60
CA ILE A 14 -12.02 -11.52 -3.45
C ILE A 14 -11.55 -10.95 -4.79
N LYS A 15 -11.62 -11.75 -5.86
CA LYS A 15 -11.23 -11.35 -7.21
C LYS A 15 -12.04 -10.16 -7.71
N MET A 16 -13.35 -10.20 -7.57
CA MET A 16 -14.23 -9.10 -7.94
C MET A 16 -13.92 -7.83 -7.14
N ALA A 17 -13.65 -7.95 -5.84
CA ALA A 17 -13.27 -6.80 -5.02
C ALA A 17 -11.94 -6.18 -5.48
N GLN A 18 -10.97 -7.00 -5.89
CA GLN A 18 -9.68 -6.52 -6.42
C GLN A 18 -9.83 -5.83 -7.78
N GLU A 19 -10.71 -6.32 -8.64
CA GLU A 19 -10.90 -5.81 -10.00
C GLU A 19 -11.82 -4.58 -10.03
N GLU A 20 -12.89 -4.57 -9.26
CA GLU A 20 -13.96 -3.57 -9.35
C GLU A 20 -13.91 -2.51 -8.25
N TRP A 21 -13.24 -2.80 -7.10
CA TRP A 21 -13.19 -1.91 -5.94
C TRP A 21 -11.76 -1.45 -5.63
N PRO A 22 -11.11 -0.69 -6.52
CA PRO A 22 -9.71 -0.25 -6.34
C PRO A 22 -9.51 0.66 -5.12
N TRP A 23 -10.60 1.17 -4.54
CA TRP A 23 -10.60 1.94 -3.28
C TRP A 23 -10.59 1.05 -2.03
N SER A 24 -10.86 -0.27 -2.17
CA SER A 24 -10.86 -1.20 -1.04
C SER A 24 -9.45 -1.68 -0.74
N GLY A 25 -8.90 -1.27 0.40
CA GLY A 25 -7.56 -1.69 0.84
C GLY A 25 -7.55 -2.98 1.65
N VAL A 26 -8.72 -3.51 2.04
CA VAL A 26 -8.83 -4.68 2.92
C VAL A 26 -10.04 -5.51 2.53
N PHE A 27 -9.84 -6.82 2.46
CA PHE A 27 -10.91 -7.80 2.35
C PHE A 27 -10.85 -8.70 3.59
N MET A 28 -11.89 -8.68 4.43
CA MET A 28 -11.95 -9.47 5.65
C MET A 28 -12.85 -10.67 5.46
N ILE A 29 -12.33 -11.87 5.77
CA ILE A 29 -13.12 -13.10 5.76
C ILE A 29 -13.61 -13.35 7.18
N TRP A 30 -14.89 -13.39 7.37
CA TRP A 30 -15.54 -13.70 8.62
C TRP A 30 -15.95 -15.18 8.62
N TYR A 31 -15.29 -15.98 9.43
CA TYR A 31 -14.20 -15.78 10.38
C TYR A 31 -13.22 -16.96 10.33
N PHE A 32 -12.03 -16.79 10.94
CA PHE A 32 -11.03 -17.84 10.90
C PHE A 32 -11.53 -19.14 11.58
N ARG A 33 -11.95 -19.05 12.84
CA ARG A 33 -12.43 -20.20 13.64
C ARG A 33 -13.62 -19.83 14.50
N GLN A 34 -14.63 -20.66 14.52
CA GLN A 34 -15.74 -20.56 15.47
C GLN A 34 -15.60 -21.64 16.55
N VAL A 35 -15.71 -21.23 17.80
CA VAL A 35 -15.73 -22.12 18.94
C VAL A 35 -17.16 -22.64 19.12
N GLY A 36 -17.31 -23.96 19.22
CA GLY A 36 -18.59 -24.64 19.41
C GLY A 36 -19.10 -25.40 18.18
N ASN A 37 -20.00 -26.33 18.43
CA ASN A 37 -20.62 -27.16 17.39
C ASN A 37 -21.79 -26.39 16.76
N ILE A 38 -21.68 -26.09 15.48
CA ILE A 38 -22.74 -25.49 14.68
C ILE A 38 -23.25 -26.54 13.70
N SER A 39 -24.58 -26.66 13.58
CA SER A 39 -25.18 -27.58 12.63
C SER A 39 -24.85 -27.16 11.18
N PRO A 40 -24.54 -28.12 10.28
CA PRO A 40 -24.38 -27.85 8.84
C PRO A 40 -25.61 -27.27 8.17
N GLU A 41 -26.78 -27.31 8.80
CA GLU A 41 -28.02 -26.72 8.32
C GLU A 41 -28.07 -25.20 8.50
N ARG A 42 -27.21 -24.66 9.35
CA ARG A 42 -27.11 -23.21 9.60
C ARG A 42 -26.13 -22.56 8.64
N SER A 43 -26.44 -21.34 8.19
CA SER A 43 -25.60 -20.59 7.28
C SER A 43 -24.24 -20.24 7.88
N ASP A 44 -24.17 -19.95 9.18
CA ASP A 44 -22.97 -19.61 9.92
C ASP A 44 -21.96 -20.78 10.06
N TYR A 45 -22.40 -22.03 9.83
CA TYR A 45 -21.52 -23.19 9.69
C TYR A 45 -20.48 -22.99 8.58
N TYR A 46 -20.86 -22.29 7.51
CA TYR A 46 -20.02 -22.06 6.33
C TYR A 46 -19.16 -20.79 6.42
N PHE A 47 -19.18 -20.06 7.52
CA PHE A 47 -18.38 -18.82 7.61
C PHE A 47 -16.96 -19.07 8.08
N ARG A 48 -16.67 -20.20 8.68
CA ARG A 48 -15.36 -20.52 9.25
C ARG A 48 -14.40 -21.11 8.23
N MET A 49 -13.10 -20.78 8.38
CA MET A 49 -12.01 -21.32 7.55
C MET A 49 -11.47 -22.64 8.11
N VAL A 50 -11.52 -22.80 9.44
CA VAL A 50 -11.07 -24.02 10.14
C VAL A 50 -12.15 -24.49 11.12
N ASP A 51 -12.17 -25.79 11.42
CA ASP A 51 -13.03 -26.38 12.41
C ASP A 51 -12.62 -26.02 13.85
N PRO A 52 -13.45 -26.29 14.88
CA PRO A 52 -13.12 -25.99 16.27
C PRO A 52 -11.81 -26.61 16.75
N ASP A 53 -11.40 -27.74 16.19
CA ASP A 53 -10.14 -28.47 16.47
C ASP A 53 -8.98 -28.01 15.57
N PHE A 54 -9.13 -26.90 14.84
CA PHE A 54 -8.19 -26.36 13.85
C PHE A 54 -8.01 -27.21 12.57
N THR A 55 -8.86 -28.19 12.30
CA THR A 55 -8.85 -28.89 11.02
C THR A 55 -9.15 -27.90 9.88
N PRO A 56 -8.24 -27.73 8.90
CA PRO A 56 -8.48 -26.78 7.79
C PRO A 56 -9.59 -27.27 6.87
N ARG A 57 -10.40 -26.33 6.39
CA ARG A 57 -11.47 -26.56 5.43
C ARG A 57 -11.01 -26.16 4.01
N PRO A 58 -11.75 -26.56 2.96
CA PRO A 58 -11.43 -26.14 1.59
C PRO A 58 -11.20 -24.64 1.43
N LEU A 59 -11.97 -23.80 2.13
CA LEU A 59 -11.79 -22.34 2.13
C LEU A 59 -10.41 -21.92 2.65
N TYR A 60 -9.88 -22.58 3.68
CA TYR A 60 -8.56 -22.29 4.22
C TYR A 60 -7.48 -22.44 3.15
N PHE A 61 -7.47 -23.58 2.47
CA PHE A 61 -6.49 -23.86 1.42
C PHE A 61 -6.65 -22.92 0.23
N ALA A 62 -7.89 -22.67 -0.19
CA ALA A 62 -8.19 -21.77 -1.29
C ALA A 62 -7.69 -20.33 -1.02
N VAL A 63 -7.90 -19.82 0.20
CA VAL A 63 -7.39 -18.51 0.61
C VAL A 63 -5.87 -18.53 0.76
N GLN A 64 -5.30 -19.61 1.29
CA GLN A 64 -3.85 -19.79 1.39
C GLN A 64 -3.19 -19.75 0.01
N ASP A 65 -3.76 -20.42 -0.98
CA ASP A 65 -3.25 -20.44 -2.35
C ASP A 65 -3.27 -19.03 -2.96
N VAL A 66 -4.32 -18.26 -2.76
CA VAL A 66 -4.41 -16.86 -3.22
C VAL A 66 -3.48 -15.94 -2.44
N ALA A 67 -3.38 -16.11 -1.14
CA ALA A 67 -2.49 -15.32 -0.28
C ALA A 67 -1.02 -15.73 -0.43
N GLY A 68 -0.78 -17.00 -0.68
CA GLY A 68 0.55 -17.57 -0.91
C GLY A 68 0.98 -17.63 -2.36
N GLY A 69 0.09 -17.30 -3.29
CA GLY A 69 0.39 -17.17 -4.71
C GLY A 69 1.50 -16.14 -4.90
N GLN A 70 2.66 -16.61 -5.35
CA GLN A 70 3.91 -15.86 -5.39
C GLN A 70 3.89 -14.68 -6.37
N ASP A 71 2.84 -14.53 -7.16
CA ASP A 71 2.82 -13.63 -8.31
C ASP A 71 2.05 -12.32 -8.10
N ALA A 72 1.32 -12.17 -7.01
CA ALA A 72 0.62 -10.92 -6.72
C ALA A 72 1.04 -10.36 -5.36
N ILE A 73 2.13 -9.62 -5.34
CA ILE A 73 2.41 -8.74 -4.21
C ILE A 73 1.37 -7.62 -4.27
N LEU A 74 0.34 -7.77 -3.46
CA LEU A 74 -0.77 -6.82 -3.36
C LEU A 74 -0.30 -5.48 -2.78
N PRO A 75 -1.03 -4.39 -2.99
CA PRO A 75 -0.77 -3.14 -2.29
C PRO A 75 -0.71 -3.37 -0.78
N GLY A 76 0.34 -2.87 -0.14
CA GLY A 76 0.55 -3.08 1.29
C GLY A 76 1.95 -2.68 1.74
N VAL A 77 2.22 -2.96 3.02
CA VAL A 77 3.53 -2.78 3.65
C VAL A 77 4.26 -4.12 3.65
N TYR A 78 5.50 -4.11 3.20
CA TYR A 78 6.38 -5.29 3.10
C TYR A 78 7.64 -5.03 3.90
N GLU A 79 7.75 -5.68 5.04
CA GLU A 79 8.90 -5.54 5.95
C GLU A 79 10.18 -6.08 5.31
N GLU A 80 11.31 -5.68 5.82
CA GLU A 80 12.64 -6.10 5.35
C GLU A 80 12.87 -7.62 5.38
N THR A 81 12.09 -8.33 6.21
CA THR A 81 12.11 -9.80 6.35
C THR A 81 11.25 -10.52 5.30
N ASN A 82 10.51 -9.78 4.47
CA ASN A 82 9.65 -10.39 3.45
C ASN A 82 10.48 -11.24 2.47
N PRO A 83 10.03 -12.46 2.10
CA PRO A 83 10.79 -13.34 1.20
C PRO A 83 11.12 -12.75 -0.17
N ASN A 84 10.38 -11.73 -0.63
CA ASN A 84 10.64 -11.04 -1.90
C ASN A 84 11.69 -9.93 -1.78
N VAL A 85 12.13 -9.60 -0.56
CA VAL A 85 13.25 -8.71 -0.30
C VAL A 85 14.53 -9.55 -0.33
N LYS A 86 15.39 -9.33 -1.31
CA LYS A 86 16.67 -10.02 -1.46
C LYS A 86 17.80 -9.05 -1.17
N THR A 87 18.67 -9.40 -0.24
CA THR A 87 19.84 -8.60 0.12
C THR A 87 21.11 -9.21 -0.45
N LEU A 88 22.05 -8.36 -0.86
CA LEU A 88 23.41 -8.72 -1.24
C LEU A 88 24.39 -7.82 -0.50
N GLY A 89 25.37 -8.39 0.18
CA GLY A 89 26.42 -7.67 0.92
C GLY A 89 26.25 -7.75 2.44
N HIS A 90 26.68 -6.73 3.16
CA HIS A 90 26.92 -6.72 4.61
C HIS A 90 25.79 -6.03 5.38
N TRP A 91 24.58 -6.52 5.23
CA TRP A 91 23.42 -6.00 5.92
C TRP A 91 23.39 -6.47 7.37
N ARG A 92 23.11 -5.54 8.29
CA ARG A 92 22.95 -5.81 9.72
C ARG A 92 21.51 -5.60 10.13
N ASN A 93 20.93 -6.57 10.83
CA ASN A 93 19.63 -6.41 11.47
C ASN A 93 19.75 -5.55 12.73
N VAL A 94 18.83 -4.61 12.90
CA VAL A 94 18.76 -3.70 14.05
C VAL A 94 17.36 -3.77 14.63
N ILE A 95 17.26 -4.18 15.89
CA ILE A 95 16.00 -4.17 16.63
C ILE A 95 15.78 -2.75 17.16
N ASP A 96 14.68 -2.14 16.78
CA ASP A 96 14.30 -0.80 17.21
C ASP A 96 12.76 -0.70 17.31
N LYS A 97 12.26 -0.40 18.49
CA LYS A 97 10.81 -0.26 18.76
C LYS A 97 10.13 0.81 17.92
N TRP A 98 10.88 1.73 17.33
CA TRP A 98 10.36 2.80 16.49
C TRP A 98 10.32 2.44 15.01
N ALA A 99 10.95 1.33 14.63
CA ALA A 99 10.87 0.81 13.26
C ALA A 99 9.51 0.14 12.97
N SER A 100 9.16 -0.01 11.70
CA SER A 100 8.09 -0.89 11.27
C SER A 100 8.45 -2.32 11.66
N GLY A 101 7.51 -3.16 12.07
CA GLY A 101 7.85 -4.50 12.51
C GLY A 101 8.83 -4.58 13.70
N GLN A 102 9.24 -3.45 14.33
CA GLN A 102 10.21 -3.34 15.42
C GLN A 102 11.66 -3.73 15.05
N ALA A 103 11.98 -3.78 13.76
CA ALA A 103 13.32 -4.04 13.26
C ALA A 103 13.52 -3.35 11.90
N TYR A 104 14.77 -3.18 11.49
CA TYR A 104 15.16 -2.76 10.15
C TYR A 104 16.54 -3.31 9.82
N ILE A 105 16.89 -3.36 8.55
CA ILE A 105 18.26 -3.68 8.12
C ILE A 105 19.00 -2.43 7.71
N ARG A 106 20.32 -2.41 7.93
CA ARG A 106 21.16 -1.29 7.52
C ARG A 106 22.51 -1.78 6.97
N SER A 107 23.06 -1.03 6.03
CA SER A 107 24.45 -1.12 5.59
C SER A 107 25.08 0.25 5.41
N GLU A 108 26.42 0.29 5.50
CA GLU A 108 27.26 1.46 5.21
C GLU A 108 28.27 1.15 4.11
N VAL A 109 28.23 -0.08 3.59
CA VAL A 109 29.21 -0.57 2.63
C VAL A 109 28.75 -0.26 1.21
N LYS A 110 29.55 0.53 0.48
CA LYS A 110 29.29 0.86 -0.92
C LYS A 110 29.11 -0.40 -1.76
N GLY A 111 28.04 -0.43 -2.55
CA GLY A 111 27.72 -1.53 -3.43
C GLY A 111 26.80 -2.59 -2.81
N ASP A 112 26.61 -2.61 -1.49
CA ASP A 112 25.59 -3.45 -0.87
C ASP A 112 24.23 -3.08 -1.44
N SER A 113 23.40 -4.08 -1.71
CA SER A 113 22.15 -3.84 -2.39
C SER A 113 20.98 -4.65 -1.86
N VAL A 114 19.80 -4.10 -2.05
CA VAL A 114 18.51 -4.75 -1.83
C VAL A 114 17.75 -4.78 -3.14
N THR A 115 17.16 -5.92 -3.46
CA THR A 115 16.26 -6.09 -4.60
C THR A 115 14.89 -6.51 -4.09
N PHE A 116 13.84 -5.89 -4.62
CA PHE A 116 12.47 -6.22 -4.31
C PHE A 116 11.65 -6.31 -5.59
N THR A 117 11.03 -7.48 -5.80
CA THR A 117 10.13 -7.70 -6.94
C THR A 117 8.69 -7.46 -6.48
N PHE A 118 7.95 -6.64 -7.23
CA PHE A 118 6.58 -6.26 -6.89
C PHE A 118 5.73 -6.03 -8.14
N THR A 119 4.42 -6.12 -7.99
CA THR A 119 3.44 -5.76 -9.04
C THR A 119 2.70 -4.50 -8.61
N GLY A 120 2.70 -3.46 -9.46
CA GLY A 120 1.97 -2.25 -9.16
C GLY A 120 2.58 -0.97 -9.72
N PRO A 121 1.82 0.13 -9.73
CA PRO A 121 2.20 1.37 -10.41
C PRO A 121 3.21 2.22 -9.63
N GLY A 122 3.50 1.89 -8.37
CA GLY A 122 4.42 2.68 -7.57
C GLY A 122 4.85 2.01 -6.28
N ILE A 123 5.97 2.50 -5.74
CA ILE A 123 6.54 1.98 -4.50
C ILE A 123 7.21 3.10 -3.72
N ASP A 124 7.05 3.06 -2.40
CA ASP A 124 7.74 3.91 -1.44
C ASP A 124 8.67 3.08 -0.57
N LEU A 125 9.75 3.69 -0.14
CA LEU A 125 10.66 3.18 0.87
C LEU A 125 10.24 3.73 2.24
N ILE A 126 10.10 2.87 3.22
CA ILE A 126 10.11 3.23 4.63
C ILE A 126 11.54 3.06 5.13
N THR A 127 12.08 4.12 5.71
CA THR A 127 13.48 4.17 6.08
C THR A 127 13.70 5.05 7.30
N ARG A 128 14.91 5.00 7.83
CA ARG A 128 15.39 5.92 8.84
C ARG A 128 16.21 7.05 8.20
N LYS A 129 15.76 8.29 8.33
CA LYS A 129 16.51 9.48 7.91
C LYS A 129 17.20 10.11 9.10
N GLY A 130 18.34 10.76 8.86
CA GLY A 130 19.04 11.44 9.95
C GLY A 130 20.42 11.97 9.56
N PRO A 131 21.13 12.61 10.52
CA PRO A 131 22.47 13.19 10.28
C PRO A 131 23.52 12.16 9.84
N GLY A 132 23.37 10.90 10.26
CA GLY A 132 24.28 9.80 9.91
C GLY A 132 23.87 9.00 8.68
N ALA A 133 22.82 9.42 7.97
CA ALA A 133 22.30 8.67 6.83
C ALA A 133 23.05 9.00 5.53
N GLY A 134 23.11 7.98 4.65
CA GLY A 134 23.74 8.03 3.35
C GLY A 134 22.74 8.20 2.20
N ARG A 135 23.08 7.62 1.04
CA ARG A 135 22.28 7.64 -0.18
C ARG A 135 22.08 6.24 -0.72
N PHE A 136 20.89 5.98 -1.23
CA PHE A 136 20.62 4.84 -2.10
C PHE A 136 20.63 5.27 -3.56
N LEU A 137 21.40 4.59 -4.39
CA LEU A 137 21.14 4.56 -5.84
C LEU A 137 19.87 3.73 -6.06
N VAL A 138 19.01 4.19 -6.99
CA VAL A 138 17.71 3.60 -7.25
C VAL A 138 17.61 3.22 -8.71
N ALA A 139 17.27 1.96 -8.99
CA ALA A 139 16.98 1.48 -10.33
C ALA A 139 15.66 0.67 -10.33
N LEU A 140 14.84 0.88 -11.35
CA LEU A 140 13.65 0.08 -11.63
C LEU A 140 13.87 -0.66 -12.95
N ASP A 141 13.72 -1.97 -12.95
CA ASP A 141 13.93 -2.82 -14.13
C ASP A 141 15.29 -2.57 -14.81
N GLY A 142 16.31 -2.24 -14.01
CA GLY A 142 17.66 -1.93 -14.50
C GLY A 142 17.86 -0.50 -15.02
N HIS A 143 16.84 0.36 -14.98
CA HIS A 143 16.87 1.72 -15.50
C HIS A 143 16.75 2.77 -14.40
N SER A 144 17.22 3.98 -14.67
CA SER A 144 17.04 5.15 -13.81
C SER A 144 15.56 5.50 -13.67
N VAL A 145 15.15 5.95 -12.48
CA VAL A 145 13.76 6.28 -12.15
C VAL A 145 13.49 7.76 -12.38
N SER A 146 12.47 8.09 -13.14
CA SER A 146 12.08 9.48 -13.38
C SER A 146 11.57 10.15 -12.09
N GLY A 147 11.91 11.42 -11.91
CA GLY A 147 11.46 12.22 -10.75
C GLY A 147 12.36 12.14 -9.53
N LEU A 148 13.41 11.32 -9.55
CA LEU A 148 14.46 11.30 -8.52
C LEU A 148 15.66 12.17 -8.92
N SER A 149 16.45 12.58 -7.93
CA SER A 149 17.73 13.27 -8.15
C SER A 149 18.70 12.36 -8.90
N THR A 150 19.57 12.97 -9.74
CA THR A 150 20.54 12.23 -10.55
C THR A 150 21.95 12.65 -10.17
N ASN A 151 22.85 11.68 -10.01
CA ASN A 151 24.28 11.97 -9.77
C ASN A 151 25.02 12.33 -11.07
N ALA A 152 26.30 12.64 -10.99
CA ALA A 152 27.12 13.01 -12.13
C ALA A 152 27.24 11.91 -13.21
N GLN A 153 26.99 10.66 -12.86
CA GLN A 153 27.02 9.50 -13.75
C GLN A 153 25.64 9.20 -14.39
N GLY A 154 24.62 10.04 -14.15
CA GLY A 154 23.29 9.85 -14.67
C GLY A 154 22.45 8.79 -13.92
N VAL A 155 22.93 8.32 -12.77
CA VAL A 155 22.22 7.33 -11.95
C VAL A 155 21.33 8.05 -10.93
N THR A 156 20.08 7.60 -10.82
CA THR A 156 19.13 8.18 -9.87
C THR A 156 19.39 7.72 -8.44
N TYR A 157 19.18 8.62 -7.50
CA TYR A 157 19.37 8.34 -6.08
C TYR A 157 18.33 9.03 -5.19
N VAL A 158 18.23 8.52 -3.96
CA VAL A 158 17.53 9.17 -2.85
C VAL A 158 18.50 9.47 -1.72
N ASP A 159 18.42 10.69 -1.20
CA ASP A 159 19.23 11.15 -0.07
C ASP A 159 18.44 10.95 1.23
N LEU A 160 19.02 10.20 2.14
CA LEU A 160 18.41 9.89 3.44
C LEU A 160 18.83 10.86 4.53
N TYR A 161 19.67 11.86 4.20
CA TYR A 161 20.04 12.88 5.15
C TYR A 161 18.80 13.66 5.63
N ASP A 162 18.76 13.90 6.92
CA ASP A 162 17.87 14.85 7.59
C ASP A 162 18.62 15.43 8.78
N PRO A 163 18.52 16.73 9.10
CA PRO A 163 19.20 17.31 10.27
C PRO A 163 18.71 16.73 11.59
N THR A 164 17.52 16.13 11.59
CA THR A 164 16.90 15.44 12.73
C THR A 164 16.67 13.98 12.42
N LEU A 165 16.76 13.12 13.45
CA LEU A 165 16.45 11.72 13.30
C LEU A 165 14.94 11.54 13.05
N ARG A 166 14.60 10.80 11.99
CA ARG A 166 13.21 10.43 11.64
C ARG A 166 13.13 8.94 11.37
N ASP A 167 12.48 8.24 12.26
CA ASP A 167 12.12 6.85 12.06
C ASP A 167 10.87 6.76 11.18
N ARG A 168 10.70 5.65 10.46
CA ARG A 168 9.59 5.40 9.53
C ARG A 168 9.38 6.52 8.50
N ALA A 169 10.45 7.19 8.09
CA ALA A 169 10.36 8.20 7.06
C ALA A 169 9.94 7.55 5.74
N ARG A 170 8.83 8.01 5.18
CA ARG A 170 8.33 7.52 3.89
C ARG A 170 8.94 8.32 2.75
N VAL A 171 9.64 7.63 1.87
CA VAL A 171 10.36 8.22 0.73
C VAL A 171 9.76 7.66 -0.56
N PRO A 172 9.08 8.47 -1.38
CA PRO A 172 8.61 8.04 -2.69
C PRO A 172 9.78 7.63 -3.59
N LEU A 173 9.73 6.42 -4.16
CA LEU A 173 10.73 5.94 -5.10
C LEU A 173 10.21 5.93 -6.54
N VAL A 174 9.06 5.29 -6.77
CA VAL A 174 8.51 5.07 -8.12
C VAL A 174 7.06 5.50 -8.17
N ARG A 175 6.68 6.13 -9.27
CA ARG A 175 5.30 6.48 -9.60
C ARG A 175 5.02 6.17 -11.08
N ASN A 176 3.80 5.80 -11.38
CA ASN A 176 3.31 5.57 -12.75
C ASN A 176 4.11 4.52 -13.55
N ALA A 177 4.65 3.50 -12.88
CA ALA A 177 5.39 2.42 -13.54
C ALA A 177 4.49 1.45 -14.34
N GLY A 178 3.18 1.51 -14.15
CA GLY A 178 2.23 0.56 -14.71
C GLY A 178 1.88 -0.56 -13.72
N SER A 179 0.92 -1.40 -14.09
CA SER A 179 0.40 -2.46 -13.19
C SER A 179 1.01 -3.84 -13.49
N ARG A 180 2.21 -3.89 -14.07
CA ARG A 180 2.97 -5.13 -14.29
C ARG A 180 3.94 -5.41 -13.16
N GLU A 181 4.61 -6.56 -13.22
CA GLU A 181 5.73 -6.87 -12.35
C GLU A 181 6.93 -5.97 -12.63
N HIS A 182 7.57 -5.52 -11.57
CA HIS A 182 8.75 -4.67 -11.57
C HIS A 182 9.79 -5.17 -10.59
N THR A 183 11.05 -4.93 -10.90
CA THR A 183 12.17 -5.19 -9.99
C THR A 183 12.82 -3.87 -9.59
N LEU A 184 12.62 -3.48 -8.33
CA LEU A 184 13.30 -2.37 -7.70
C LEU A 184 14.66 -2.84 -7.16
N ARG A 185 15.72 -2.07 -7.42
CA ARG A 185 17.03 -2.25 -6.79
C ARG A 185 17.46 -0.97 -6.09
N LEU A 186 17.80 -1.10 -4.81
CA LEU A 186 18.46 -0.07 -4.02
C LEU A 186 19.89 -0.49 -3.79
N THR A 187 20.86 0.41 -4.03
CA THR A 187 22.29 0.14 -3.81
C THR A 187 22.88 1.24 -2.94
N VAL A 188 23.63 0.87 -1.91
CA VAL A 188 24.36 1.83 -1.08
C VAL A 188 25.39 2.56 -1.94
N ASP A 189 25.23 3.86 -2.11
CA ASP A 189 26.06 4.68 -3.00
C ASP A 189 27.49 4.84 -2.43
N GLY A 190 27.63 4.91 -1.12
CA GLY A 190 28.86 5.29 -0.44
C GLY A 190 29.08 6.81 -0.40
N ASP A 191 28.38 7.57 -1.24
CA ASP A 191 28.29 9.02 -1.13
C ASP A 191 27.21 9.43 -0.13
N ARG A 192 27.30 10.68 0.32
CA ARG A 192 26.41 11.24 1.33
C ARG A 192 26.17 12.72 1.08
N HIS A 193 25.16 13.26 1.74
CA HIS A 193 24.96 14.70 1.82
C HIS A 193 26.19 15.39 2.46
N GLU A 194 26.54 16.58 2.01
CA GLU A 194 27.72 17.32 2.51
C GLU A 194 27.72 17.54 4.04
N ARG A 195 26.55 17.68 4.64
CA ARG A 195 26.33 17.84 6.07
C ARG A 195 26.16 16.52 6.83
N ALA A 196 26.18 15.40 6.14
CA ALA A 196 25.99 14.11 6.79
C ALA A 196 27.25 13.70 7.55
N THR A 197 27.09 13.14 8.73
CA THR A 197 28.16 12.63 9.58
C THR A 197 28.48 11.16 9.32
N GLY A 198 27.66 10.48 8.50
CA GLY A 198 27.79 9.07 8.15
C GLY A 198 27.18 8.77 6.78
N ASN A 199 27.16 7.50 6.42
CA ASN A 199 26.64 7.00 5.15
C ASN A 199 25.72 5.79 5.34
N ALA A 200 25.11 5.65 6.51
CA ALA A 200 24.21 4.53 6.81
C ALA A 200 22.94 4.58 5.95
N CYS A 201 22.70 3.51 5.25
CA CYS A 201 21.47 3.30 4.49
C CYS A 201 20.62 2.25 5.20
N ALA A 202 19.41 2.61 5.59
CA ALA A 202 18.47 1.73 6.30
C ALA A 202 17.29 1.36 5.40
N LEU A 203 16.89 0.10 5.43
CA LEU A 203 15.61 -0.37 4.89
C LEU A 203 14.79 -0.88 6.06
N ASP A 204 13.65 -0.27 6.25
CA ASP A 204 12.64 -0.64 7.24
C ASP A 204 11.54 -1.47 6.56
N ALA A 205 10.87 -0.90 5.55
CA ALA A 205 9.86 -1.59 4.77
C ALA A 205 9.72 -0.99 3.36
N PHE A 206 9.02 -1.69 2.49
CA PHE A 206 8.48 -1.16 1.24
C PHE A 206 6.97 -0.98 1.34
N VAL A 207 6.42 0.04 0.67
CA VAL A 207 4.98 0.24 0.52
C VAL A 207 4.64 0.28 -0.95
N ILE A 208 3.88 -0.71 -1.42
CA ILE A 208 3.35 -0.69 -2.78
C ILE A 208 2.15 0.25 -2.80
N VAL A 209 2.21 1.26 -3.66
CA VAL A 209 1.21 2.32 -3.77
C VAL A 209 0.23 1.96 -4.87
N ILE A 210 -1.05 1.97 -4.55
CA ILE A 210 -2.10 1.98 -5.58
C ILE A 210 -2.02 3.36 -6.26
N LYS A 211 -2.26 3.40 -7.57
CA LYS A 211 -2.37 4.65 -8.30
C LYS A 211 -3.28 5.57 -7.49
N GLU A 212 -2.76 6.74 -7.10
CA GLU A 212 -3.58 7.72 -6.38
C GLU A 212 -4.87 7.91 -7.17
N ASP A 213 -5.99 7.60 -6.56
CA ASP A 213 -7.30 7.89 -7.13
C ASP A 213 -7.28 9.36 -7.56
N LYS A 214 -7.74 9.59 -8.77
CA LYS A 214 -7.88 10.96 -9.28
C LYS A 214 -8.50 11.78 -8.17
N ALA A 215 -7.84 12.88 -7.82
CA ALA A 215 -8.30 13.80 -6.78
C ALA A 215 -9.83 13.92 -6.86
N PHE A 216 -10.48 13.77 -5.71
CA PHE A 216 -11.94 13.80 -5.61
C PHE A 216 -12.46 14.92 -6.53
N PRO A 217 -13.41 14.65 -7.43
CA PRO A 217 -13.80 15.59 -8.47
C PRO A 217 -14.53 16.81 -7.85
N VAL A 218 -13.74 17.73 -7.33
CA VAL A 218 -14.23 18.94 -6.62
C VAL A 218 -15.09 19.79 -7.56
N ILE A 219 -14.73 19.88 -8.84
CA ILE A 219 -15.47 20.70 -9.84
C ILE A 219 -16.90 20.18 -10.03
N PRO A 220 -17.16 18.89 -10.33
CA PRO A 220 -18.52 18.37 -10.38
C PRO A 220 -19.29 18.53 -9.06
N LEU A 221 -18.63 18.35 -7.92
CA LEU A 221 -19.29 18.56 -6.63
C LEU A 221 -19.74 20.01 -6.44
N ILE A 222 -18.88 20.99 -6.76
CA ILE A 222 -19.23 22.40 -6.72
C ILE A 222 -20.40 22.70 -7.68
N ALA A 223 -20.38 22.16 -8.89
CA ALA A 223 -21.46 22.35 -9.85
C ALA A 223 -22.80 21.80 -9.32
N ILE A 224 -22.80 20.64 -8.68
CA ILE A 224 -23.99 20.04 -8.05
C ILE A 224 -24.48 20.94 -6.90
N LEU A 225 -23.58 21.42 -6.04
CA LEU A 225 -23.96 22.29 -4.91
C LEU A 225 -24.53 23.62 -5.39
N LEU A 226 -23.95 24.21 -6.46
CA LEU A 226 -24.49 25.44 -7.07
C LEU A 226 -25.84 25.19 -7.72
N GLY A 227 -26.06 24.06 -8.38
CA GLY A 227 -27.35 23.66 -8.92
C GLY A 227 -28.41 23.54 -7.83
N LEU A 228 -28.12 22.84 -6.75
CA LEU A 228 -29.02 22.71 -5.60
C LEU A 228 -29.32 24.07 -4.94
N ALA A 229 -28.32 24.93 -4.80
CA ALA A 229 -28.51 26.29 -4.27
C ALA A 229 -29.42 27.13 -5.19
N PHE A 230 -29.26 27.00 -6.50
CA PHE A 230 -30.09 27.68 -7.50
C PHE A 230 -31.54 27.19 -7.46
N ASP A 231 -31.75 25.87 -7.39
CA ASP A 231 -33.09 25.27 -7.27
C ASP A 231 -33.79 25.70 -5.99
N THR A 232 -33.07 25.71 -4.87
CA THR A 232 -33.64 26.19 -3.58
C THR A 232 -33.98 27.67 -3.64
N TRP A 233 -33.17 28.49 -4.33
CA TRP A 233 -33.45 29.90 -4.55
C TRP A 233 -34.69 30.11 -5.43
N LEU A 234 -34.85 29.35 -6.53
CA LEU A 234 -36.05 29.38 -7.39
C LEU A 234 -37.31 29.03 -6.61
N LEU A 235 -37.30 27.94 -5.86
CA LEU A 235 -38.43 27.52 -5.02
C LEU A 235 -38.79 28.58 -3.99
N TRP A 236 -37.83 29.22 -3.35
CA TRP A 236 -38.07 30.30 -2.38
C TRP A 236 -38.62 31.55 -3.06
N HIS A 237 -38.15 31.91 -4.25
CA HIS A 237 -38.60 33.05 -5.03
C HIS A 237 -40.06 32.85 -5.47
N ASP A 238 -40.41 31.65 -5.98
CA ASP A 238 -41.76 31.33 -6.40
C ASP A 238 -42.73 31.25 -5.23
N TRP A 239 -42.29 30.73 -4.08
CA TRP A 239 -43.09 30.73 -2.87
C TRP A 239 -43.36 32.16 -2.37
N ARG A 240 -42.44 33.10 -2.50
CA ARG A 240 -42.65 34.51 -2.23
C ARG A 240 -43.71 35.13 -3.15
N ARG A 241 -43.67 34.83 -4.44
CA ARG A 241 -44.68 35.30 -5.42
C ARG A 241 -46.08 34.76 -5.06
N LEU A 242 -46.21 33.53 -4.73
CA LEU A 242 -47.50 32.91 -4.32
C LEU A 242 -48.06 33.51 -3.08
N ARG A 243 -47.25 33.90 -2.08
CA ARG A 243 -47.68 34.58 -0.88
C ARG A 243 -48.30 35.99 -1.13
N TRP A 244 -47.86 36.64 -2.19
CA TRP A 244 -48.44 37.94 -2.56
C TRP A 244 -49.80 37.75 -3.22
N VAL A 245 -49.99 36.72 -4.00
CA VAL A 245 -51.28 36.39 -4.67
C VAL A 245 -52.36 35.99 -3.64
N ILE A 246 -51.96 35.25 -2.61
CA ILE A 246 -52.88 34.76 -1.58
C ILE A 246 -53.28 35.88 -0.57
N ARG A 247 -52.54 36.99 -0.51
CA ARG A 247 -52.80 38.12 0.40
C ARG A 247 -53.43 39.36 -0.28
N ALA A 248 -53.77 39.27 -1.54
CA ALA A 248 -54.55 40.33 -2.18
C ALA A 248 -56.01 40.23 -1.72
N PRO A 249 -56.65 41.32 -1.21
CA PRO A 249 -58.01 41.31 -0.71
C PRO A 249 -59.05 41.07 -1.79
#